data_1090c04ff4bf494d546f1dab2d26dbb0
#
_entry.id   1090c04ff4bf494d546f1dab2d26dbb0
#
_cell.length_a   1.000
_cell.length_b   1.000
_cell.length_c   1.000
_cell.angle_alpha   90.00
_cell.angle_beta   90.00
_cell.angle_gamma   90.00
#
_symmetry.space_group_name_H-M   'P 1'
#
loop_
_entity.id
_entity.type
_entity.pdbx_description
1 polymer ?
#
loop_
_entity_poly.entity_id
_entity_poly.type
_entity_poly.pdbx_seq_one_letter_code
_entity_poly.pdbx_strand_id
1 'polypeptide(L)'
;LLGLDLLICESFERSKKSEASLDRVGFGELLRSSDVISLHCPLTKETDGIFNDDAFEKMKSSAILINTARGGLVNNEALIKAIENKSIAGAGIDVLDQEPPSSDHPLMQKNYTNLIVTPHIAWAAREARQRALDRIADNIKAFQKGKPINVVKPRAL
;
A
#
# COMPACT_ATOMS: atom_id res chain seq x y z
N LEU A 1 3.17 10.09 -17.40
CA LEU A 1 1.84 10.65 -17.63
C LEU A 1 1.53 11.83 -16.69
N LEU A 2 2.08 11.85 -15.45
CA LEU A 2 1.88 12.95 -14.49
C LEU A 2 3.11 13.85 -14.36
N GLY A 3 4.14 13.66 -15.21
CA GLY A 3 5.41 14.41 -15.11
C GLY A 3 6.22 14.07 -13.87
N LEU A 4 6.04 12.85 -13.32
CA LEU A 4 6.76 12.37 -12.14
C LEU A 4 7.89 11.42 -12.55
N ASP A 5 9.01 11.48 -11.84
CA ASP A 5 10.07 10.48 -11.90
C ASP A 5 9.66 9.28 -11.03
N LEU A 6 9.70 8.08 -11.62
CA LEU A 6 9.27 6.86 -10.94
C LEU A 6 10.46 6.10 -10.36
N LEU A 7 10.46 5.92 -9.03
CA LEU A 7 11.34 4.99 -8.34
C LEU A 7 10.58 3.71 -7.96
N ILE A 8 11.17 2.55 -8.19
CA ILE A 8 10.58 1.25 -7.82
C ILE A 8 11.48 0.58 -6.80
N CYS A 9 10.92 0.26 -5.62
CA CYS A 9 11.65 -0.46 -4.58
C CYS A 9 11.98 -1.90 -4.99
N GLU A 10 13.11 -2.41 -4.53
CA GLU A 10 13.41 -3.84 -4.60
C GLU A 10 12.37 -4.68 -3.86
N SER A 11 12.21 -5.94 -4.28
CA SER A 11 11.32 -6.87 -3.58
C SER A 11 11.93 -7.25 -2.22
N PHE A 12 11.10 -7.24 -1.18
CA PHE A 12 11.47 -7.74 0.16
C PHE A 12 11.56 -9.28 0.19
N GLU A 13 10.91 -9.98 -0.76
CA GLU A 13 11.06 -11.44 -0.92
C GLU A 13 12.36 -11.74 -1.69
N ARG A 14 13.36 -12.28 -1.01
CA ARG A 14 14.68 -12.64 -1.60
C ARG A 14 14.60 -13.63 -2.78
N SER A 15 13.53 -14.44 -2.86
CA SER A 15 13.32 -15.44 -3.91
C SER A 15 12.83 -14.88 -5.25
N LYS A 16 12.34 -13.62 -5.24
CA LYS A 16 11.81 -12.96 -6.43
C LYS A 16 12.72 -11.81 -6.89
N LYS A 17 13.98 -12.10 -7.19
CA LYS A 17 14.74 -11.20 -8.06
C LYS A 17 14.05 -11.24 -9.42
N SER A 18 13.20 -10.28 -9.68
CA SER A 18 12.52 -10.11 -10.95
C SER A 18 13.60 -9.88 -12.02
N GLU A 19 13.59 -10.70 -13.09
CA GLU A 19 14.37 -10.47 -14.31
C GLU A 19 13.88 -9.23 -15.09
N ALA A 20 12.93 -8.47 -14.57
CA ALA A 20 12.42 -7.27 -15.19
C ALA A 20 13.48 -6.17 -15.12
N SER A 21 13.87 -5.68 -16.28
CA SER A 21 14.87 -4.64 -16.58
C SER A 21 14.52 -3.23 -16.05
N LEU A 22 13.82 -3.11 -14.94
CA LEU A 22 13.58 -1.83 -14.30
C LEU A 22 14.66 -1.64 -13.22
N ASP A 23 15.38 -0.53 -13.31
CA ASP A 23 16.31 -0.10 -12.26
C ASP A 23 15.53 0.06 -10.96
N ARG A 24 15.79 -0.84 -10.00
CA ARG A 24 15.16 -0.83 -8.69
C ARG A 24 16.12 -0.26 -7.68
N VAL A 25 15.58 0.51 -6.74
CA VAL A 25 16.36 1.10 -5.65
C VAL A 25 16.11 0.37 -4.34
N GLY A 26 17.09 0.40 -3.45
CA GLY A 26 16.94 -0.12 -2.10
C GLY A 26 15.90 0.69 -1.30
N PHE A 27 15.27 0.06 -0.30
CA PHE A 27 14.21 0.70 0.50
C PHE A 27 14.68 2.03 1.14
N GLY A 28 15.89 2.04 1.72
CA GLY A 28 16.44 3.26 2.32
C GLY A 28 16.66 4.40 1.32
N GLU A 29 17.00 4.10 0.07
CA GLU A 29 17.12 5.10 -0.98
C GLU A 29 15.74 5.62 -1.40
N LEU A 30 14.76 4.72 -1.57
CA LEU A 30 13.38 5.10 -1.84
C LEU A 30 12.86 6.11 -0.80
N LEU A 31 13.07 5.82 0.49
CA LEU A 31 12.63 6.69 1.59
C LEU A 31 13.24 8.09 1.50
N ARG A 32 14.55 8.19 1.27
CA ARG A 32 15.26 9.49 1.22
C ARG A 32 14.97 10.31 -0.02
N SER A 33 14.69 9.65 -1.14
CA SER A 33 14.61 10.33 -2.45
C SER A 33 13.19 10.71 -2.86
N SER A 34 12.17 10.01 -2.35
CA SER A 34 10.79 10.15 -2.81
C SER A 34 10.08 11.35 -2.19
N ASP A 35 9.29 12.06 -3.00
CA ASP A 35 8.36 13.09 -2.55
C ASP A 35 6.98 12.51 -2.25
N VAL A 36 6.61 11.40 -2.93
CA VAL A 36 5.41 10.62 -2.66
C VAL A 36 5.77 9.15 -2.65
N ILE A 37 5.39 8.43 -1.60
CA ILE A 37 5.55 6.97 -1.52
C ILE A 37 4.17 6.34 -1.52
N SER A 38 3.93 5.44 -2.48
CA SER A 38 2.68 4.67 -2.58
C SER A 38 2.96 3.19 -2.38
N LEU A 39 2.23 2.57 -1.45
CA LEU A 39 2.41 1.17 -1.07
C LEU A 39 1.57 0.26 -1.95
N HIS A 40 2.23 -0.73 -2.57
CA HIS A 40 1.62 -1.74 -3.44
C HIS A 40 2.14 -3.16 -3.17
N CYS A 41 2.92 -3.34 -2.08
CA CYS A 41 3.44 -4.65 -1.71
C CYS A 41 2.44 -5.44 -0.86
N PRO A 42 2.52 -6.79 -0.86
CA PRO A 42 1.73 -7.61 0.04
C PRO A 42 2.22 -7.48 1.49
N LEU A 43 1.33 -7.74 2.45
CA LEU A 43 1.69 -7.90 3.85
C LEU A 43 2.28 -9.30 4.04
N THR A 44 3.53 -9.38 4.46
CA THR A 44 4.28 -10.59 4.78
C THR A 44 5.04 -10.37 6.07
N LYS A 45 5.74 -11.38 6.58
CA LYS A 45 6.59 -11.22 7.78
C LYS A 45 7.69 -10.18 7.58
N GLU A 46 8.18 -10.02 6.35
CA GLU A 46 9.25 -9.09 5.99
C GLU A 46 8.74 -7.65 5.81
N THR A 47 7.44 -7.48 5.53
CA THR A 47 6.85 -6.17 5.26
C THR A 47 5.92 -5.69 6.38
N ASP A 48 5.68 -6.52 7.38
CA ASP A 48 4.88 -6.16 8.56
C ASP A 48 5.56 -5.04 9.33
N GLY A 49 4.84 -3.92 9.52
CA GLY A 49 5.35 -2.74 10.20
C GLY A 49 6.58 -2.11 9.55
N ILE A 50 6.79 -2.31 8.24
CA ILE A 50 8.00 -1.80 7.56
C ILE A 50 8.08 -0.27 7.59
N PHE A 51 6.94 0.42 7.65
CA PHE A 51 6.86 1.85 7.93
C PHE A 51 6.75 2.08 9.45
N ASN A 52 7.88 2.03 10.10
CA ASN A 52 8.11 2.28 11.53
C ASN A 52 8.81 3.64 11.76
N ASP A 53 9.19 3.97 12.99
CA ASP A 53 9.90 5.21 13.33
C ASP A 53 11.13 5.43 12.46
N ASP A 54 11.99 4.40 12.30
CA ASP A 54 13.22 4.48 11.49
C ASP A 54 12.94 4.78 10.00
N ALA A 55 11.84 4.23 9.46
CA ALA A 55 11.43 4.53 8.09
C ALA A 55 10.95 5.99 7.94
N PHE A 56 10.12 6.47 8.87
CA PHE A 56 9.65 7.85 8.84
C PHE A 56 10.78 8.87 9.05
N GLU A 57 11.76 8.57 9.90
CA GLU A 57 12.94 9.44 10.10
C GLU A 57 13.80 9.59 8.83
N LYS A 58 13.77 8.59 7.94
CA LYS A 58 14.53 8.63 6.68
C LYS A 58 13.79 9.32 5.54
N MET A 59 12.49 9.56 5.68
CA MET A 59 11.69 10.26 4.67
C MET A 59 11.98 11.74 4.65
N LYS A 60 11.71 12.39 3.51
CA LYS A 60 11.72 13.86 3.44
C LYS A 60 10.59 14.41 4.31
N SER A 61 10.83 15.53 4.99
CA SER A 61 9.77 16.23 5.74
C SER A 61 8.63 16.76 4.86
N SER A 62 8.88 16.90 3.56
CA SER A 62 7.88 17.24 2.55
C SER A 62 7.17 16.03 1.94
N ALA A 63 7.57 14.80 2.30
CA ALA A 63 7.04 13.59 1.68
C ALA A 63 5.62 13.28 2.13
N ILE A 64 4.87 12.62 1.23
CA ILE A 64 3.52 12.11 1.46
C ILE A 64 3.54 10.59 1.37
N LEU A 65 2.95 9.91 2.35
CA LEU A 65 2.76 8.46 2.33
C LEU A 65 1.32 8.12 1.90
N ILE A 66 1.17 7.19 0.95
CA ILE A 66 -0.12 6.66 0.50
C ILE A 66 -0.16 5.16 0.73
N ASN A 67 -1.11 4.68 1.52
CA ASN A 67 -1.34 3.26 1.75
C ASN A 67 -2.75 2.84 1.33
N THR A 68 -2.84 2.20 0.17
CA THR A 68 -4.05 1.54 -0.33
C THR A 68 -3.83 0.03 -0.46
N ALA A 69 -2.77 -0.51 0.18
CA ALA A 69 -2.39 -1.91 0.06
C ALA A 69 -2.88 -2.76 1.25
N ARG A 70 -2.23 -2.64 2.41
CA ARG A 70 -2.60 -3.36 3.64
C ARG A 70 -2.22 -2.53 4.86
N GLY A 71 -3.10 -2.48 5.88
CA GLY A 71 -2.89 -1.68 7.10
C GLY A 71 -1.63 -2.05 7.85
N GLY A 72 -1.37 -3.33 8.04
CA GLY A 72 -0.19 -3.82 8.77
C GLY A 72 1.17 -3.46 8.18
N LEU A 73 1.24 -2.87 6.97
CA LEU A 73 2.50 -2.33 6.42
C LEU A 73 3.00 -1.11 7.19
N VAL A 74 2.11 -0.39 7.87
CA VAL A 74 2.41 0.86 8.57
C VAL A 74 2.13 0.68 10.05
N ASN A 75 3.12 0.96 10.89
CA ASN A 75 2.93 1.04 12.32
C ASN A 75 2.13 2.32 12.65
N ASN A 76 0.95 2.17 13.22
CA ASN A 76 0.02 3.28 13.49
C ASN A 76 0.60 4.34 14.45
N GLU A 77 1.31 3.89 15.49
CA GLU A 77 1.92 4.80 16.48
C GLU A 77 3.06 5.62 15.86
N ALA A 78 3.90 4.96 15.06
CA ALA A 78 4.97 5.62 14.33
C ALA A 78 4.42 6.64 13.31
N LEU A 79 3.33 6.30 12.62
CA LEU A 79 2.65 7.22 11.69
C LEU A 79 2.12 8.45 12.44
N ILE A 80 1.40 8.26 13.56
CA ILE A 80 0.86 9.36 14.37
C ILE A 80 2.00 10.29 14.80
N LYS A 81 3.07 9.72 15.34
CA LYS A 81 4.25 10.46 15.77
C LYS A 81 4.88 11.26 14.62
N ALA A 82 4.99 10.64 13.43
CA ALA A 82 5.52 11.31 12.25
C ALA A 82 4.64 12.49 11.78
N ILE A 83 3.31 12.33 11.84
CA ILE A 83 2.32 13.36 11.52
C ILE A 83 2.37 14.52 12.52
N GLU A 84 2.40 14.22 13.83
CA GLU A 84 2.43 15.24 14.90
C GLU A 84 3.73 16.03 14.92
N ASN A 85 4.86 15.34 14.76
CA ASN A 85 6.18 15.95 14.71
C ASN A 85 6.52 16.60 13.35
N LYS A 86 5.62 16.48 12.36
CA LYS A 86 5.86 16.96 10.99
C LYS A 86 7.11 16.35 10.35
N SER A 87 7.43 15.11 10.71
CA SER A 87 8.51 14.33 10.10
C SER A 87 8.21 14.01 8.64
N ILE A 88 6.92 13.98 8.27
CA ILE A 88 6.41 13.92 6.89
C ILE A 88 5.33 14.99 6.71
N ALA A 89 5.06 15.38 5.46
CA ALA A 89 4.04 16.39 5.17
C ALA A 89 2.62 15.86 5.42
N GLY A 90 2.36 14.59 5.17
CA GLY A 90 1.04 14.00 5.38
C GLY A 90 0.95 12.54 4.95
N ALA A 91 -0.22 11.95 5.17
CA ALA A 91 -0.51 10.59 4.72
C ALA A 91 -1.97 10.42 4.28
N GLY A 92 -2.18 9.50 3.31
CA GLY A 92 -3.48 8.98 2.91
C GLY A 92 -3.54 7.47 3.17
N ILE A 93 -4.43 7.05 4.04
CA ILE A 93 -4.57 5.67 4.51
C ILE A 93 -5.97 5.17 4.16
N ASP A 94 -6.07 4.21 3.25
CA ASP A 94 -7.34 3.59 2.86
C ASP A 94 -7.58 2.25 3.57
N VAL A 95 -6.55 1.70 4.21
CA VAL A 95 -6.56 0.37 4.83
C VAL A 95 -6.02 0.44 6.25
N LEU A 96 -6.69 -0.20 7.19
CA LEU A 96 -6.29 -0.26 8.59
C LEU A 96 -5.83 -1.68 8.95
N ASP A 97 -5.06 -1.81 10.01
CA ASP A 97 -4.63 -3.11 10.56
C ASP A 97 -5.79 -3.92 11.13
N GLN A 98 -6.84 -3.22 11.58
CA GLN A 98 -8.12 -3.80 11.99
C GLN A 98 -9.26 -3.15 11.21
N GLU A 99 -10.04 -3.95 10.50
CA GLU A 99 -11.22 -3.52 9.72
C GLU A 99 -12.44 -4.39 10.02
N PRO A 100 -13.57 -3.82 10.49
CA PRO A 100 -13.76 -2.41 10.82
C PRO A 100 -12.93 -2.00 12.04
N PRO A 101 -12.48 -0.72 12.10
CA PRO A 101 -11.71 -0.23 13.24
C PRO A 101 -12.56 -0.20 14.51
N SER A 102 -11.91 -0.47 15.64
CA SER A 102 -12.52 -0.24 16.94
C SER A 102 -12.67 1.26 17.22
N SER A 103 -13.56 1.63 18.14
CA SER A 103 -13.79 3.03 18.52
C SER A 103 -12.55 3.71 19.13
N ASP A 104 -11.61 2.93 19.63
CA ASP A 104 -10.35 3.37 20.23
C ASP A 104 -9.15 3.22 19.29
N HIS A 105 -9.40 2.91 18.02
CA HIS A 105 -8.31 2.79 17.03
C HIS A 105 -7.48 4.08 16.95
N PRO A 106 -6.14 4.01 17.06
CA PRO A 106 -5.28 5.19 17.23
C PRO A 106 -5.48 6.27 16.15
N LEU A 107 -5.61 5.89 14.88
CA LEU A 107 -5.79 6.83 13.77
C LEU A 107 -7.18 7.52 13.77
N MET A 108 -8.11 7.07 14.59
CA MET A 108 -9.49 7.60 14.68
C MET A 108 -9.69 8.49 15.91
N GLN A 109 -8.71 8.57 16.82
CA GLN A 109 -8.85 9.28 18.09
C GLN A 109 -8.79 10.80 17.97
N LYS A 110 -8.17 11.31 16.90
CA LYS A 110 -7.93 12.74 16.70
C LYS A 110 -8.06 13.12 15.23
N ASN A 111 -8.58 14.30 14.97
CA ASN A 111 -8.60 14.87 13.63
C ASN A 111 -7.24 15.52 13.32
N TYR A 112 -6.49 14.89 12.44
CA TYR A 112 -5.23 15.43 11.91
C TYR A 112 -5.50 16.18 10.61
N THR A 113 -4.93 17.37 10.45
CA THR A 113 -5.14 18.19 9.24
C THR A 113 -4.38 17.66 8.03
N ASN A 114 -3.38 16.82 8.26
CA ASN A 114 -2.49 16.24 7.26
C ASN A 114 -2.55 14.69 7.19
N LEU A 115 -3.63 14.11 7.71
CA LEU A 115 -3.94 12.68 7.60
C LEU A 115 -5.35 12.50 7.05
N ILE A 116 -5.47 11.76 5.95
CA ILE A 116 -6.75 11.35 5.37
C ILE A 116 -6.90 9.84 5.59
N VAL A 117 -7.98 9.43 6.24
CA VAL A 117 -8.35 8.02 6.41
C VAL A 117 -9.64 7.77 5.64
N THR A 118 -9.67 6.74 4.79
CA THR A 118 -10.84 6.33 4.02
C THR A 118 -11.19 4.87 4.31
N PRO A 119 -12.48 4.45 4.20
CA PRO A 119 -12.93 3.16 4.67
C PRO A 119 -12.75 2.04 3.62
N HIS A 120 -11.51 1.78 3.18
CA HIS A 120 -11.13 0.74 2.22
C HIS A 120 -11.91 0.84 0.89
N ILE A 121 -11.95 2.05 0.33
CA ILE A 121 -12.73 2.39 -0.87
C ILE A 121 -11.89 2.89 -2.05
N ALA A 122 -10.58 2.78 -2.02
CA ALA A 122 -9.71 3.20 -3.12
C ALA A 122 -10.04 2.52 -4.46
N TRP A 123 -10.73 1.37 -4.41
CA TRP A 123 -11.26 0.62 -5.56
C TRP A 123 -12.62 1.14 -6.08
N ALA A 124 -13.28 2.09 -5.40
CA ALA A 124 -14.68 2.44 -5.60
C ALA A 124 -14.97 3.29 -6.85
N ALA A 125 -13.94 3.67 -7.63
CA ALA A 125 -14.15 4.34 -8.91
C ALA A 125 -15.10 3.54 -9.81
N ARG A 126 -16.03 4.22 -10.49
CA ARG A 126 -17.04 3.59 -11.36
C ARG A 126 -16.41 2.63 -12.37
N GLU A 127 -15.33 3.07 -13.00
CA GLU A 127 -14.59 2.31 -14.01
C GLU A 127 -13.91 1.07 -13.42
N ALA A 128 -13.39 1.17 -12.20
CA ALA A 128 -12.78 0.03 -11.50
C ALA A 128 -13.83 -1.02 -11.15
N ARG A 129 -14.99 -0.60 -10.63
CA ARG A 129 -16.11 -1.50 -10.33
C ARG A 129 -16.66 -2.17 -11.59
N GLN A 130 -16.81 -1.43 -12.69
CA GLN A 130 -17.26 -2.02 -13.96
C GLN A 130 -16.28 -3.08 -14.44
N ARG A 131 -14.96 -2.79 -14.45
CA ARG A 131 -13.94 -3.79 -14.83
C ARG A 131 -14.00 -5.04 -13.95
N ALA A 132 -14.27 -4.90 -12.65
CA ALA A 132 -14.39 -6.04 -11.75
C ALA A 132 -15.60 -6.92 -12.13
N LEU A 133 -16.76 -6.31 -12.39
CA LEU A 133 -17.97 -7.03 -12.84
C LEU A 133 -17.74 -7.75 -14.16
N ASP A 134 -17.15 -7.08 -15.15
CA ASP A 134 -16.81 -7.68 -16.44
C ASP A 134 -15.89 -8.90 -16.27
N ARG A 135 -14.88 -8.78 -15.40
CA ARG A 135 -13.95 -9.87 -15.10
C ARG A 135 -14.63 -11.06 -14.41
N ILE A 136 -15.58 -10.80 -13.51
CA ILE A 136 -16.39 -11.85 -12.87
C ILE A 136 -17.20 -12.59 -13.94
N ALA A 137 -17.87 -11.86 -14.83
CA ALA A 137 -18.65 -12.45 -15.91
C ALA A 137 -17.79 -13.31 -16.86
N ASP A 138 -16.59 -12.84 -17.19
CA ASP A 138 -15.65 -13.61 -18.01
C ASP A 138 -15.17 -14.89 -17.33
N ASN A 139 -14.88 -14.83 -16.01
CA ASN A 139 -14.48 -15.98 -15.22
C ASN A 139 -15.59 -17.04 -15.21
N ILE A 140 -16.84 -16.65 -14.99
CA ILE A 140 -17.99 -17.55 -14.99
C ILE A 140 -18.15 -18.22 -16.37
N LYS A 141 -18.13 -17.43 -17.45
CA LYS A 141 -18.24 -17.98 -18.81
C LYS A 141 -17.11 -18.95 -19.15
N ALA A 142 -15.89 -18.65 -18.72
CA ALA A 142 -14.73 -19.51 -18.96
C ALA A 142 -14.83 -20.82 -18.17
N PHE A 143 -15.28 -20.74 -16.91
CA PHE A 143 -15.53 -21.90 -16.07
C PHE A 143 -16.60 -22.83 -16.68
N GLN A 144 -17.73 -22.28 -17.12
CA GLN A 144 -18.81 -23.05 -17.77
C GLN A 144 -18.35 -23.76 -19.06
N LYS A 145 -17.36 -23.19 -19.77
CA LYS A 145 -16.76 -23.80 -20.97
C LYS A 145 -15.66 -24.83 -20.64
N GLY A 146 -15.42 -25.16 -19.36
CA GLY A 146 -14.36 -26.07 -18.95
C GLY A 146 -12.93 -25.51 -19.14
N LYS A 147 -12.79 -24.20 -19.37
CA LYS A 147 -11.50 -23.51 -19.57
C LYS A 147 -11.37 -22.34 -18.59
N PRO A 148 -11.25 -22.62 -17.27
CA PRO A 148 -11.19 -21.56 -16.27
C PRO A 148 -9.98 -20.64 -16.47
N ILE A 149 -10.19 -19.35 -16.30
CA ILE A 149 -9.15 -18.30 -16.36
C ILE A 149 -8.99 -17.67 -14.97
N ASN A 150 -7.87 -16.99 -14.73
CA ASN A 150 -7.55 -16.32 -13.46
C ASN A 150 -7.61 -17.28 -12.25
N VAL A 151 -7.24 -18.54 -12.44
CA VAL A 151 -7.26 -19.55 -11.38
C VAL A 151 -6.17 -19.24 -10.36
N VAL A 152 -6.57 -19.10 -9.09
CA VAL A 152 -5.63 -18.95 -7.96
C VAL A 152 -5.20 -20.36 -7.55
N LYS A 153 -3.90 -20.63 -7.66
CA LYS A 153 -3.33 -21.88 -7.12
C LYS A 153 -3.02 -21.68 -5.63
N PRO A 154 -3.39 -22.65 -4.76
CA PRO A 154 -2.93 -22.63 -3.38
C PRO A 154 -1.39 -22.50 -3.36
N ARG A 155 -0.85 -21.63 -2.50
CA ARG A 155 0.59 -21.67 -2.22
C ARG A 155 0.85 -23.02 -1.54
N ALA A 156 1.86 -23.76 -1.99
CA ALA A 156 2.36 -24.90 -1.22
C ALA A 156 2.79 -24.36 0.16
N LEU A 157 2.22 -24.98 1.21
CA LEU A 157 2.55 -24.69 2.59
C LEU A 157 4.00 -25.06 2.88
#